data_7a8f3c0e0fda37ec998163f3b1d43496
#
_entry.id   7a8f3c0e0fda37ec998163f3b1d43496
#
_cell.length_a   1.000
_cell.length_b   1.000
_cell.length_c   1.000
_cell.angle_alpha   90.00
_cell.angle_beta   90.00
_cell.angle_gamma   90.00
#
_symmetry.space_group_name_H-M   'P 1'
#
loop_
_entity.id
_entity.type
_entity.pdbx_description
1 polymer ?
#
loop_
_entity_poly.entity_id
_entity_poly.type
_entity_poly.pdbx_seq_one_letter_code
_entity_poly.pdbx_strand_id
1 'polypeptide(L)'
;GLCTAGIIDHDSIAGAREFLAAAQIVGMPATVGMECRVSMDGTALEGKRINNPDQVGVSYMTIQSVPHDRIDEVQAFFAPYRAARHVRNRAMVENINRLLPGIGLSYDRDVLPLSEAANGGGVTERHLMYALAKKMTAKAGKGQPMVDYLASIGLTLSEKQRAQMLDTAYAFYEYDLLGILKSAFVPKIYINATDECPKVADVVALCA
;
A
#
# COMPACT_ATOMS: atom_id res chain seq x y z
N GLY A 1 27.05 -7.58 -15.26
CA GLY A 1 26.48 -7.16 -13.96
C GLY A 1 25.76 -5.82 -14.09
N LEU A 2 25.04 -5.38 -13.06
CA LEU A 2 24.44 -4.06 -13.03
C LEU A 2 25.50 -2.99 -12.84
N CYS A 3 25.37 -1.86 -13.54
CA CYS A 3 26.27 -0.71 -13.43
C CYS A 3 25.76 0.35 -12.44
N THR A 4 24.46 0.35 -12.16
CA THR A 4 23.79 1.28 -11.26
C THR A 4 22.51 0.63 -10.74
N ALA A 5 22.01 1.12 -9.60
CA ALA A 5 20.74 0.72 -9.03
C ALA A 5 19.93 1.96 -8.58
N GLY A 6 18.61 1.83 -8.51
CA GLY A 6 17.73 2.89 -8.03
C GLY A 6 16.60 2.33 -7.18
N ILE A 7 16.14 3.13 -6.20
CA ILE A 7 14.95 2.85 -5.41
C ILE A 7 13.88 3.90 -5.69
N ILE A 8 12.65 3.45 -5.93
CA ILE A 8 11.46 4.30 -6.11
C ILE A 8 10.30 3.61 -5.38
N ASP A 9 10.11 3.97 -4.11
CA ASP A 9 9.03 3.44 -3.30
C ASP A 9 7.74 4.23 -3.51
N HIS A 10 6.60 3.58 -3.28
CA HIS A 10 5.29 4.18 -3.42
C HIS A 10 4.92 5.05 -2.21
N ASP A 11 4.68 6.34 -2.45
CA ASP A 11 4.30 7.39 -1.48
C ASP A 11 5.30 7.58 -0.32
N SER A 12 6.56 7.18 -0.48
CA SER A 12 7.59 7.32 0.52
C SER A 12 8.98 7.39 -0.10
N ILE A 13 9.86 8.17 0.51
CA ILE A 13 11.30 8.20 0.23
C ILE A 13 12.11 7.71 1.44
N ALA A 14 11.45 7.13 2.45
CA ALA A 14 12.08 6.77 3.71
C ALA A 14 13.22 5.75 3.58
N GLY A 15 13.11 4.80 2.63
CA GLY A 15 14.15 3.80 2.35
C GLY A 15 15.42 4.33 1.68
N ALA A 16 15.42 5.60 1.22
CA ALA A 16 16.50 6.14 0.41
C ALA A 16 17.86 6.15 1.13
N ARG A 17 17.91 6.53 2.40
CA ARG A 17 19.18 6.62 3.16
C ARG A 17 19.79 5.24 3.39
N GLU A 18 19.00 4.25 3.74
CA GLU A 18 19.44 2.87 3.91
C GLU A 18 19.92 2.28 2.58
N PHE A 19 19.16 2.52 1.49
CA PHE A 19 19.55 2.10 0.14
C PHE A 19 20.89 2.68 -0.30
N LEU A 20 21.12 4.00 -0.06
CA LEU A 20 22.40 4.66 -0.37
C LEU A 20 23.56 4.09 0.45
N ALA A 21 23.33 3.82 1.74
CA ALA A 21 24.36 3.22 2.61
C ALA A 21 24.71 1.80 2.11
N ALA A 22 23.72 0.99 1.76
CA ALA A 22 23.95 -0.34 1.19
C ALA A 22 24.69 -0.27 -0.15
N ALA A 23 24.30 0.65 -1.04
CA ALA A 23 24.95 0.86 -2.33
C ALA A 23 26.44 1.25 -2.16
N GLN A 24 26.76 2.09 -1.18
CA GLN A 24 28.12 2.47 -0.85
C GLN A 24 28.96 1.26 -0.39
N ILE A 25 28.38 0.39 0.45
CA ILE A 25 29.06 -0.81 0.95
C ILE A 25 29.45 -1.75 -0.22
N VAL A 26 28.58 -1.91 -1.21
CA VAL A 26 28.84 -2.78 -2.37
C VAL A 26 29.51 -2.06 -3.53
N GLY A 27 29.87 -0.78 -3.40
CA GLY A 27 30.54 0.01 -4.43
C GLY A 27 29.68 0.25 -5.67
N MET A 28 28.35 0.36 -5.55
CA MET A 28 27.41 0.51 -6.67
C MET A 28 26.91 1.95 -6.74
N PRO A 29 27.03 2.65 -7.88
CA PRO A 29 26.36 3.93 -8.08
C PRO A 29 24.85 3.77 -7.90
N ALA A 30 24.24 4.71 -7.15
CA ALA A 30 22.84 4.61 -6.76
C ALA A 30 22.09 5.92 -6.97
N THR A 31 20.83 5.83 -7.31
CA THR A 31 19.89 6.94 -7.38
C THR A 31 18.67 6.65 -6.52
N VAL A 32 18.05 7.69 -5.99
CA VAL A 32 16.87 7.57 -5.14
C VAL A 32 15.74 8.46 -5.66
N GLY A 33 14.52 8.02 -5.41
CA GLY A 33 13.32 8.73 -5.79
C GLY A 33 12.10 8.15 -5.07
N MET A 34 10.93 8.54 -5.54
CA MET A 34 9.66 7.97 -5.08
C MET A 34 8.59 8.06 -6.16
N GLU A 35 7.63 7.16 -6.11
CA GLU A 35 6.37 7.29 -6.83
C GLU A 35 5.32 7.92 -5.91
N CYS A 36 4.51 8.82 -6.44
CA CYS A 36 3.40 9.42 -5.70
C CYS A 36 2.15 9.51 -6.57
N ARG A 37 1.00 9.60 -5.91
CA ARG A 37 -0.25 10.00 -6.57
C ARG A 37 -0.37 11.50 -6.49
N VAL A 38 -0.78 12.11 -7.60
CA VAL A 38 -0.99 13.55 -7.72
C VAL A 38 -2.38 13.85 -8.25
N SER A 39 -3.01 14.91 -7.73
CA SER A 39 -4.23 15.46 -8.30
C SER A 39 -3.90 16.30 -9.51
N MET A 40 -4.70 16.13 -10.57
CA MET A 40 -4.63 16.94 -11.80
C MET A 40 -5.56 18.16 -11.75
N ASP A 41 -6.14 18.48 -10.59
CA ASP A 41 -7.02 19.64 -10.44
C ASP A 41 -6.33 20.94 -10.84
N GLY A 42 -7.04 21.76 -11.61
CA GLY A 42 -6.53 23.01 -12.17
C GLY A 42 -5.63 22.83 -13.40
N THR A 43 -5.56 21.65 -13.99
CA THR A 43 -4.82 21.39 -15.24
C THR A 43 -5.74 21.00 -16.39
N ALA A 44 -5.21 20.93 -17.61
CA ALA A 44 -5.94 20.43 -18.77
C ALA A 44 -6.31 18.93 -18.68
N LEU A 45 -5.80 18.22 -17.67
CA LEU A 45 -6.05 16.79 -17.39
C LEU A 45 -7.06 16.58 -16.26
N GLU A 46 -7.60 17.65 -15.68
CA GLU A 46 -8.66 17.57 -14.68
C GLU A 46 -9.83 16.72 -15.17
N GLY A 47 -10.32 15.82 -14.33
CA GLY A 47 -11.43 14.93 -14.65
C GLY A 47 -11.15 13.89 -15.73
N LYS A 48 -9.94 13.77 -16.24
CA LYS A 48 -9.58 12.75 -17.24
C LYS A 48 -8.96 11.52 -16.59
N ARG A 49 -9.18 10.35 -17.22
CA ARG A 49 -8.45 9.13 -16.89
C ARG A 49 -7.08 9.18 -17.53
N ILE A 50 -6.04 8.94 -16.70
CA ILE A 50 -4.64 8.99 -17.13
C ILE A 50 -4.04 7.58 -16.95
N ASN A 51 -3.18 7.39 -15.99
CA ASN A 51 -2.51 6.12 -15.71
C ASN A 51 -2.95 5.47 -14.39
N ASN A 52 -3.87 6.10 -13.64
CA ASN A 52 -4.47 5.50 -12.47
C ASN A 52 -5.72 4.69 -12.90
N PRO A 53 -5.73 3.36 -12.73
CA PRO A 53 -6.87 2.54 -13.13
C PRO A 53 -8.12 2.74 -12.26
N ASP A 54 -7.91 3.18 -11.01
CA ASP A 54 -8.95 3.19 -9.99
C ASP A 54 -9.68 4.54 -9.88
N GLN A 55 -9.00 5.63 -10.28
CA GLN A 55 -9.53 6.98 -10.07
C GLN A 55 -9.26 7.92 -11.26
N VAL A 56 -10.28 8.73 -11.60
CA VAL A 56 -10.21 9.81 -12.59
C VAL A 56 -9.63 11.05 -11.94
N GLY A 57 -8.88 11.86 -12.68
CA GLY A 57 -8.30 13.12 -12.19
C GLY A 57 -7.10 12.94 -11.27
N VAL A 58 -6.69 11.70 -10.99
CA VAL A 58 -5.50 11.36 -10.21
C VAL A 58 -4.54 10.55 -11.08
N SER A 59 -3.26 10.86 -11.00
CA SER A 59 -2.21 10.17 -11.75
C SER A 59 -1.11 9.67 -10.83
N TYR A 60 -0.43 8.59 -11.24
CA TYR A 60 0.87 8.22 -10.67
C TYR A 60 1.97 9.02 -11.35
N MET A 61 2.91 9.52 -10.56
CA MET A 61 4.05 10.29 -10.99
C MET A 61 5.29 9.86 -10.21
N THR A 62 6.44 9.82 -10.86
CA THR A 62 7.71 9.50 -10.19
C THR A 62 8.57 10.77 -10.09
N ILE A 63 9.10 11.00 -8.90
CA ILE A 63 10.19 11.92 -8.63
C ILE A 63 11.46 11.07 -8.68
N GLN A 64 12.38 11.40 -9.58
CA GLN A 64 13.60 10.61 -9.78
C GLN A 64 14.84 11.44 -9.52
N SER A 65 15.93 10.76 -9.14
CA SER A 65 17.25 11.40 -8.94
C SER A 65 17.22 12.54 -7.91
N VAL A 66 16.49 12.31 -6.81
CA VAL A 66 16.45 13.28 -5.69
C VAL A 66 17.88 13.48 -5.18
N PRO A 67 18.39 14.72 -5.10
CA PRO A 67 19.68 15.00 -4.47
C PRO A 67 19.70 14.47 -3.03
N HIS A 68 20.82 13.88 -2.61
CA HIS A 68 20.88 13.17 -1.33
C HIS A 68 20.69 14.12 -0.12
N ASP A 69 21.03 15.38 -0.27
CA ASP A 69 20.82 16.45 0.72
C ASP A 69 19.38 17.00 0.73
N ARG A 70 18.54 16.64 -0.26
CA ARG A 70 17.14 17.05 -0.36
C ARG A 70 16.13 15.96 0.07
N ILE A 71 16.61 14.80 0.49
CA ILE A 71 15.72 13.68 0.91
C ILE A 71 14.77 14.13 2.03
N ASP A 72 15.25 14.88 3.02
CA ASP A 72 14.44 15.32 4.16
C ASP A 72 13.38 16.36 3.74
N GLU A 73 13.68 17.20 2.75
CA GLU A 73 12.72 18.15 2.17
C GLU A 73 11.58 17.43 1.48
N VAL A 74 11.89 16.44 0.64
CA VAL A 74 10.87 15.59 0.01
C VAL A 74 10.04 14.84 1.05
N GLN A 75 10.70 14.28 2.06
CA GLN A 75 10.00 13.57 3.14
C GLN A 75 9.05 14.48 3.91
N ALA A 76 9.48 15.71 4.21
CA ALA A 76 8.67 16.72 4.90
C ALA A 76 7.47 17.18 4.04
N PHE A 77 7.69 17.42 2.74
CA PHE A 77 6.62 17.78 1.81
C PHE A 77 5.49 16.73 1.78
N PHE A 78 5.84 15.45 1.77
CA PHE A 78 4.84 14.37 1.73
C PHE A 78 4.26 13.98 3.10
N ALA A 79 4.75 14.52 4.22
CA ALA A 79 4.27 14.15 5.56
C ALA A 79 2.76 14.39 5.76
N PRO A 80 2.16 15.55 5.38
CA PRO A 80 0.72 15.76 5.53
C PRO A 80 -0.11 14.81 4.67
N TYR A 81 0.35 14.45 3.48
CA TYR A 81 -0.34 13.51 2.58
C TYR A 81 -0.32 12.08 3.12
N ARG A 82 0.79 11.66 3.76
CA ARG A 82 0.84 10.39 4.50
C ARG A 82 -0.12 10.40 5.69
N ALA A 83 -0.22 11.50 6.43
CA ALA A 83 -1.18 11.63 7.52
C ALA A 83 -2.64 11.49 7.03
N ALA A 84 -3.00 12.15 5.92
CA ALA A 84 -4.30 12.00 5.29
C ALA A 84 -4.59 10.55 4.87
N ARG A 85 -3.58 9.84 4.34
CA ARG A 85 -3.69 8.42 4.03
C ARG A 85 -3.99 7.57 5.28
N HIS A 86 -3.39 7.85 6.41
CA HIS A 86 -3.71 7.14 7.66
C HIS A 86 -5.18 7.32 8.04
N VAL A 87 -5.74 8.52 7.87
CA VAL A 87 -7.17 8.80 8.12
C VAL A 87 -8.04 7.94 7.19
N ARG A 88 -7.75 7.96 5.88
CA ARG A 88 -8.48 7.14 4.89
C ARG A 88 -8.39 5.64 5.21
N ASN A 89 -7.21 5.14 5.55
CA ASN A 89 -7.01 3.73 5.85
C ASN A 89 -7.77 3.29 7.12
N ARG A 90 -7.88 4.15 8.15
CA ARG A 90 -8.75 3.88 9.31
C ARG A 90 -10.21 3.74 8.90
N ALA A 91 -10.71 4.63 8.06
CA ALA A 91 -12.07 4.54 7.55
C ALA A 91 -12.29 3.26 6.71
N MET A 92 -11.29 2.83 5.93
CA MET A 92 -11.34 1.54 5.21
C MET A 92 -11.38 0.34 6.18
N VAL A 93 -10.65 0.38 7.29
CA VAL A 93 -10.74 -0.65 8.35
C VAL A 93 -12.13 -0.70 8.98
N GLU A 94 -12.77 0.45 9.19
CA GLU A 94 -14.17 0.51 9.65
C GLU A 94 -15.12 -0.12 8.64
N ASN A 95 -14.89 0.11 7.33
CA ASN A 95 -15.64 -0.55 6.27
C ASN A 95 -15.48 -2.09 6.32
N ILE A 96 -14.26 -2.59 6.55
CA ILE A 96 -14.01 -4.02 6.76
C ILE A 96 -14.82 -4.55 7.94
N ASN A 97 -14.79 -3.87 9.08
CA ASN A 97 -15.51 -4.30 10.28
C ASN A 97 -17.04 -4.30 10.09
N ARG A 98 -17.56 -3.39 9.26
CA ARG A 98 -18.99 -3.38 8.88
C ARG A 98 -19.36 -4.56 7.98
N LEU A 99 -18.48 -4.92 7.03
CA LEU A 99 -18.69 -6.07 6.13
C LEU A 99 -18.50 -7.41 6.83
N LEU A 100 -17.66 -7.47 7.87
CA LEU A 100 -17.29 -8.68 8.59
C LEU A 100 -17.51 -8.49 10.10
N PRO A 101 -18.79 -8.48 10.56
CA PRO A 101 -19.08 -8.32 11.98
C PRO A 101 -18.34 -9.35 12.85
N GLY A 102 -17.72 -8.88 13.92
CA GLY A 102 -16.98 -9.73 14.85
C GLY A 102 -15.57 -10.12 14.41
N ILE A 103 -15.02 -9.54 13.31
CA ILE A 103 -13.60 -9.69 12.99
C ILE A 103 -12.72 -8.79 13.88
N GLY A 104 -13.20 -7.59 14.24
CA GLY A 104 -12.56 -6.70 15.18
C GLY A 104 -11.17 -6.23 14.74
N LEU A 105 -11.00 -5.91 13.42
CA LEU A 105 -9.75 -5.39 12.90
C LEU A 105 -9.51 -3.98 13.44
N SER A 106 -8.31 -3.71 13.95
CA SER A 106 -7.88 -2.40 14.44
C SER A 106 -6.75 -1.86 13.57
N TYR A 107 -6.91 -0.64 13.05
CA TYR A 107 -5.85 -0.02 12.29
C TYR A 107 -4.55 0.10 13.08
N ASP A 108 -4.63 0.63 14.31
CA ASP A 108 -3.43 0.93 15.11
C ASP A 108 -2.76 -0.32 15.71
N ARG A 109 -3.53 -1.36 16.05
CA ARG A 109 -2.98 -2.59 16.67
C ARG A 109 -2.60 -3.67 15.66
N ASP A 110 -3.37 -3.77 14.57
CA ASP A 110 -3.26 -4.92 13.68
C ASP A 110 -2.62 -4.55 12.32
N VAL A 111 -2.82 -3.31 11.82
CA VAL A 111 -2.33 -2.86 10.50
C VAL A 111 -1.04 -2.08 10.62
N LEU A 112 -1.02 -1.03 11.41
CA LEU A 112 0.10 -0.09 11.51
C LEU A 112 1.44 -0.77 11.85
N PRO A 113 1.50 -1.75 12.79
CA PRO A 113 2.75 -2.45 13.11
C PRO A 113 3.29 -3.36 12.01
N LEU A 114 2.53 -3.60 10.94
CA LEU A 114 2.98 -4.37 9.77
C LEU A 114 3.68 -3.52 8.72
N SER A 115 3.78 -2.22 8.95
CA SER A 115 4.35 -1.24 8.02
C SER A 115 5.52 -0.49 8.64
N GLU A 116 6.31 0.16 7.80
CA GLU A 116 7.38 1.07 8.22
C GLU A 116 6.88 2.52 8.44
N ALA A 117 5.60 2.72 8.77
CA ALA A 117 5.01 4.05 8.95
C ALA A 117 5.70 4.88 10.03
N ALA A 118 6.19 4.24 11.10
CA ALA A 118 6.96 4.90 12.16
C ALA A 118 8.26 5.52 11.64
N ASN A 119 8.83 4.96 10.58
CA ASN A 119 10.05 5.40 9.91
C ASN A 119 9.77 6.21 8.62
N GLY A 120 8.53 6.70 8.45
CA GLY A 120 8.13 7.49 7.29
C GLY A 120 7.70 6.66 6.07
N GLY A 121 7.55 5.37 6.23
CA GLY A 121 7.01 4.47 5.20
C GLY A 121 5.50 4.62 4.98
N GLY A 122 4.99 4.06 3.89
CA GLY A 122 3.57 4.09 3.54
C GLY A 122 2.79 2.90 4.10
N VAL A 123 1.47 3.09 4.30
CA VAL A 123 0.52 2.01 4.56
C VAL A 123 -0.40 1.86 3.36
N THR A 124 -0.43 0.67 2.77
CA THR A 124 -1.22 0.37 1.58
C THR A 124 -2.37 -0.58 1.89
N GLU A 125 -3.26 -0.77 0.94
CA GLU A 125 -4.34 -1.75 1.01
C GLU A 125 -3.82 -3.19 1.25
N ARG A 126 -2.58 -3.49 0.85
CA ARG A 126 -1.94 -4.79 1.14
C ARG A 126 -1.74 -5.01 2.64
N HIS A 127 -1.33 -3.97 3.38
CA HIS A 127 -1.18 -4.06 4.84
C HIS A 127 -2.53 -4.33 5.51
N LEU A 128 -3.61 -3.66 5.04
CA LEU A 128 -4.97 -3.89 5.54
C LEU A 128 -5.39 -5.34 5.30
N MET A 129 -5.20 -5.85 4.08
CA MET A 129 -5.59 -7.22 3.72
C MET A 129 -4.72 -8.26 4.40
N TYR A 130 -3.44 -7.98 4.63
CA TYR A 130 -2.57 -8.89 5.37
C TYR A 130 -2.94 -8.97 6.86
N ALA A 131 -3.22 -7.83 7.48
CA ALA A 131 -3.75 -7.80 8.84
C ALA A 131 -5.07 -8.57 8.96
N LEU A 132 -5.97 -8.39 7.99
CA LEU A 132 -7.22 -9.13 7.91
C LEU A 132 -6.97 -10.63 7.76
N ALA A 133 -6.07 -11.05 6.88
CA ALA A 133 -5.71 -12.45 6.68
C ALA A 133 -5.20 -13.09 8.00
N LYS A 134 -4.31 -12.40 8.72
CA LYS A 134 -3.83 -12.87 10.03
C LYS A 134 -4.97 -13.01 11.06
N LYS A 135 -5.88 -12.04 11.12
CA LYS A 135 -7.06 -12.09 11.99
C LYS A 135 -7.99 -13.26 11.65
N MET A 136 -8.25 -13.47 10.37
CA MET A 136 -9.07 -14.57 9.89
C MET A 136 -8.43 -15.92 10.19
N THR A 137 -7.11 -16.06 9.97
CA THR A 137 -6.36 -17.27 10.30
C THR A 137 -6.38 -17.56 11.80
N ALA A 138 -6.23 -16.55 12.63
CA ALA A 138 -6.33 -16.70 14.09
C ALA A 138 -7.75 -17.10 14.55
N LYS A 139 -8.79 -16.65 13.84
CA LYS A 139 -10.19 -16.91 14.18
C LYS A 139 -10.68 -18.28 13.69
N ALA A 140 -10.40 -18.62 12.43
CA ALA A 140 -10.93 -19.81 11.77
C ALA A 140 -9.95 -20.98 11.72
N GLY A 141 -8.64 -20.72 11.83
CA GLY A 141 -7.59 -21.70 11.55
C GLY A 141 -7.26 -21.75 10.05
N LYS A 142 -6.30 -22.64 9.70
CA LYS A 142 -5.89 -22.91 8.32
C LYS A 142 -6.61 -24.17 7.78
N GLY A 143 -6.57 -24.36 6.46
CA GLY A 143 -7.12 -25.56 5.82
C GLY A 143 -8.63 -25.49 5.61
N GLN A 144 -9.31 -26.62 5.75
CA GLN A 144 -10.77 -26.71 5.52
C GLN A 144 -11.56 -25.70 6.36
N PRO A 145 -11.25 -25.44 7.65
CA PRO A 145 -11.95 -24.40 8.42
C PRO A 145 -11.90 -23.01 7.79
N MET A 146 -10.78 -22.64 7.16
CA MET A 146 -10.68 -21.37 6.43
C MET A 146 -11.57 -21.38 5.18
N VAL A 147 -11.56 -22.47 4.42
CA VAL A 147 -12.43 -22.61 3.24
C VAL A 147 -13.90 -22.44 3.63
N ASP A 148 -14.33 -23.10 4.71
CA ASP A 148 -15.70 -23.02 5.21
C ASP A 148 -16.03 -21.61 5.73
N TYR A 149 -15.08 -20.96 6.40
CA TYR A 149 -15.24 -19.59 6.87
C TYR A 149 -15.39 -18.60 5.69
N LEU A 150 -14.55 -18.72 4.66
CA LEU A 150 -14.66 -17.88 3.45
C LEU A 150 -16.00 -18.08 2.73
N ALA A 151 -16.46 -19.34 2.64
CA ALA A 151 -17.79 -19.65 2.09
C ALA A 151 -18.92 -19.02 2.93
N SER A 152 -18.81 -19.08 4.27
CA SER A 152 -19.82 -18.52 5.18
C SER A 152 -19.98 -17.00 5.07
N ILE A 153 -18.94 -16.28 4.63
CA ILE A 153 -18.98 -14.85 4.35
C ILE A 153 -19.24 -14.52 2.87
N GLY A 154 -19.69 -15.52 2.10
CA GLY A 154 -20.13 -15.35 0.71
C GLY A 154 -19.01 -15.29 -0.32
N LEU A 155 -17.80 -15.78 -0.02
CA LEU A 155 -16.72 -15.89 -0.99
C LEU A 155 -16.69 -17.26 -1.65
N THR A 156 -16.74 -17.28 -2.98
CA THR A 156 -16.55 -18.48 -3.80
C THR A 156 -15.10 -18.56 -4.24
N LEU A 157 -14.43 -19.64 -3.87
CA LEU A 157 -13.03 -19.89 -4.25
C LEU A 157 -12.96 -20.66 -5.59
N SER A 158 -12.04 -20.26 -6.46
CA SER A 158 -11.62 -21.10 -7.58
C SER A 158 -10.92 -22.37 -7.07
N GLU A 159 -10.78 -23.39 -7.93
CA GLU A 159 -10.05 -24.62 -7.58
C GLU A 159 -8.63 -24.33 -7.11
N LYS A 160 -7.91 -23.42 -7.79
CA LYS A 160 -6.58 -22.98 -7.40
C LYS A 160 -6.56 -22.35 -6.01
N GLN A 161 -7.48 -21.41 -5.76
CA GLN A 161 -7.58 -20.73 -4.45
C GLN A 161 -7.95 -21.70 -3.33
N ARG A 162 -8.84 -22.65 -3.62
CA ARG A 162 -9.20 -23.71 -2.67
C ARG A 162 -7.99 -24.58 -2.34
N ALA A 163 -7.23 -25.00 -3.35
CA ALA A 163 -6.00 -25.77 -3.13
C ALA A 163 -4.97 -25.01 -2.27
N GLN A 164 -4.78 -23.72 -2.53
CA GLN A 164 -3.93 -22.84 -1.72
C GLN A 164 -4.39 -22.79 -0.25
N MET A 165 -5.70 -22.65 -0.01
CA MET A 165 -6.24 -22.61 1.36
C MET A 165 -6.21 -23.97 2.07
N LEU A 166 -6.11 -25.07 1.36
CA LEU A 166 -5.96 -26.40 1.95
C LEU A 166 -4.50 -26.75 2.28
N ASP A 167 -3.52 -26.08 1.69
CA ASP A 167 -2.10 -26.28 2.00
C ASP A 167 -1.70 -25.54 3.27
N THR A 168 -1.94 -26.17 4.41
CA THR A 168 -1.66 -25.60 5.73
C THR A 168 -0.18 -25.51 6.07
N ALA A 169 0.68 -26.21 5.34
CA ALA A 169 2.14 -26.25 5.53
C ALA A 169 2.85 -25.11 4.75
N TYR A 170 2.16 -24.46 3.86
CA TYR A 170 2.77 -23.39 3.06
C TYR A 170 3.16 -22.19 3.92
N ALA A 171 4.43 -21.82 3.90
CA ALA A 171 4.99 -20.76 4.75
C ALA A 171 4.36 -19.37 4.52
N PHE A 172 3.87 -19.13 3.29
CA PHE A 172 3.26 -17.85 2.90
C PHE A 172 1.72 -17.93 2.78
N TYR A 173 1.09 -18.79 3.57
CA TYR A 173 -0.35 -19.01 3.58
C TYR A 173 -1.17 -17.72 3.68
N GLU A 174 -0.79 -16.81 4.58
CA GLU A 174 -1.46 -15.54 4.79
C GLU A 174 -1.30 -14.58 3.59
N TYR A 175 -0.26 -14.73 2.78
CA TYR A 175 -0.09 -13.97 1.53
C TYR A 175 -1.02 -14.49 0.42
N ASP A 176 -1.24 -15.80 0.32
CA ASP A 176 -2.23 -16.35 -0.59
C ASP A 176 -3.63 -15.90 -0.20
N LEU A 177 -3.96 -15.98 1.09
CA LEU A 177 -5.21 -15.47 1.63
C LEU A 177 -5.38 -13.96 1.37
N LEU A 178 -4.33 -13.15 1.59
CA LEU A 178 -4.31 -11.71 1.25
C LEU A 178 -4.70 -11.49 -0.21
N GLY A 179 -4.18 -12.28 -1.13
CA GLY A 179 -4.50 -12.17 -2.56
C GLY A 179 -5.99 -12.37 -2.84
N ILE A 180 -6.60 -13.37 -2.21
CA ILE A 180 -8.04 -13.65 -2.28
C ILE A 180 -8.85 -12.48 -1.72
N LEU A 181 -8.49 -12.03 -0.51
CA LEU A 181 -9.18 -10.94 0.19
C LEU A 181 -9.07 -9.60 -0.57
N LYS A 182 -7.91 -9.32 -1.16
CA LYS A 182 -7.70 -8.10 -1.96
C LYS A 182 -8.69 -8.04 -3.11
N SER A 183 -8.82 -9.11 -3.87
CA SER A 183 -9.75 -9.16 -5.00
C SER A 183 -11.22 -9.06 -4.58
N ALA A 184 -11.56 -9.65 -3.43
CA ALA A 184 -12.94 -9.73 -2.95
C ALA A 184 -13.42 -8.47 -2.20
N PHE A 185 -12.55 -7.85 -1.42
CA PHE A 185 -12.94 -6.80 -0.47
C PHE A 185 -12.48 -5.40 -0.86
N VAL A 186 -11.31 -5.22 -1.50
CA VAL A 186 -10.84 -3.87 -1.82
C VAL A 186 -11.88 -3.08 -2.62
N PRO A 187 -12.56 -3.63 -3.65
CA PRO A 187 -13.60 -2.87 -4.36
C PRO A 187 -14.80 -2.43 -3.49
N LYS A 188 -15.04 -3.14 -2.37
CA LYS A 188 -16.18 -2.88 -1.48
C LYS A 188 -15.86 -1.91 -0.35
N ILE A 189 -14.59 -1.78 0.00
CA ILE A 189 -14.12 -0.95 1.13
C ILE A 189 -13.38 0.30 0.68
N TYR A 190 -13.00 0.36 -0.60
CA TYR A 190 -12.16 1.42 -1.14
C TYR A 190 -12.81 2.80 -0.96
N ILE A 191 -12.00 3.73 -0.55
CA ILE A 191 -12.33 5.16 -0.46
C ILE A 191 -11.40 5.87 -1.43
N ASN A 192 -11.93 6.71 -2.29
CA ASN A 192 -11.15 7.49 -3.24
C ASN A 192 -10.11 8.33 -2.52
N ALA A 193 -8.92 8.37 -3.09
CA ALA A 193 -7.85 9.24 -2.62
C ALA A 193 -8.19 10.69 -3.00
N THR A 194 -8.15 11.59 -2.02
CA THR A 194 -8.38 13.03 -2.20
C THR A 194 -7.27 13.81 -1.50
N ASP A 195 -7.39 14.04 -0.22
CA ASP A 195 -6.48 14.86 0.60
C ASP A 195 -5.07 14.28 0.71
N GLU A 196 -4.89 13.01 0.35
CA GLU A 196 -3.59 12.32 0.29
C GLU A 196 -2.85 12.50 -1.05
N CYS A 197 -3.44 13.24 -2.01
CA CYS A 197 -2.84 13.51 -3.31
C CYS A 197 -2.46 14.99 -3.39
N PRO A 198 -1.17 15.35 -3.39
CA PRO A 198 -0.73 16.71 -3.68
C PRO A 198 -1.17 17.10 -5.09
N LYS A 199 -1.34 18.40 -5.34
CA LYS A 199 -1.53 18.88 -6.71
C LYS A 199 -0.25 18.64 -7.50
N VAL A 200 -0.39 18.29 -8.78
CA VAL A 200 0.77 18.06 -9.66
C VAL A 200 1.68 19.29 -9.74
N ALA A 201 1.10 20.50 -9.72
CA ALA A 201 1.86 21.76 -9.75
C ALA A 201 2.79 21.90 -8.54
N ASP A 202 2.34 21.49 -7.33
CA ASP A 202 3.15 21.59 -6.12
C ASP A 202 4.30 20.59 -6.15
N VAL A 203 4.07 19.38 -6.69
CA VAL A 203 5.14 18.39 -6.86
C VAL A 203 6.17 18.82 -7.90
N VAL A 204 5.72 19.43 -9.01
CA VAL A 204 6.63 20.00 -10.02
C VAL A 204 7.46 21.13 -9.42
N ALA A 205 6.85 22.01 -8.61
CA ALA A 205 7.57 23.08 -7.92
C ALA A 205 8.61 22.56 -6.91
N LEU A 206 8.33 21.44 -6.24
CA LEU A 206 9.30 20.77 -5.35
C LEU A 206 10.54 20.29 -6.13
N CYS A 207 10.41 19.94 -7.41
CA CYS A 207 11.47 19.40 -8.25
C CYS A 207 12.27 20.48 -9.01
N ALA A 208 11.84 21.74 -8.96
CA ALA A 208 12.50 22.87 -9.64
C ALA A 208 13.60 23.49 -8.77
#